data_5a83cd5eb4e17170723d15ee5ab75069
#
_entry.id   5a83cd5eb4e17170723d15ee5ab75069
#
_cell.length_a   1.000
_cell.length_b   1.000
_cell.length_c   1.000
_cell.angle_alpha   90.00
_cell.angle_beta   90.00
_cell.angle_gamma   90.00
#
_symmetry.space_group_name_H-M   'P 1'
#
loop_
_entity.id
_entity.type
_entity.pdbx_description
1 polymer ?
#
loop_
_entity_poly.entity_id
_entity_poly.type
_entity_poly.pdbx_seq_one_letter_code
_entity_poly.pdbx_strand_id
1 'polypeptide(L)'
;LTSGSSAGLAPMMGGTGPADAATETYMRYLASEVGPSGVRVVGLWTAGVVETLTRAKMADVAGDGVPDPEIVIQMIANAAMLRRAPRLDDVADTAAFLASDRAAGITATIVNVTSGLVAR
;
A
#
# COMPACT_ATOMS: atom_id res chain seq x y z
N LEU A 1 4.25 -1.53 -5.44
CA LEU A 1 3.55 -1.36 -4.16
C LEU A 1 4.07 -0.13 -3.45
N THR A 2 3.19 0.70 -2.91
CA THR A 2 3.51 1.82 -2.03
C THR A 2 2.65 1.78 -0.76
N SER A 3 3.05 2.52 0.26
CA SER A 3 2.30 2.53 1.53
C SER A 3 1.05 3.41 1.51
N GLY A 4 0.87 4.24 0.49
CA GLY A 4 -0.15 5.28 0.46
C GLY A 4 0.20 6.53 1.26
N SER A 5 1.43 6.64 1.76
CA SER A 5 1.89 7.82 2.52
C SER A 5 1.89 9.11 1.71
N SER A 6 1.88 9.02 0.38
CA SER A 6 1.69 10.14 -0.53
C SER A 6 0.36 10.88 -0.30
N ALA A 7 -0.66 10.16 0.17
CA ALA A 7 -1.99 10.71 0.46
C ALA A 7 -2.22 10.96 1.97
N GLY A 8 -1.52 10.23 2.83
CA GLY A 8 -1.79 10.17 4.26
C GLY A 8 -0.92 11.08 5.10
N LEU A 9 -0.48 12.20 4.78
CA LEU A 9 0.27 13.25 5.47
C LEU A 9 0.53 13.01 6.99
N ALA A 10 0.93 11.79 7.36
CA ALA A 10 1.14 11.43 8.76
C ALA A 10 2.46 12.02 9.29
N PRO A 11 2.46 12.61 10.49
CA PRO A 11 3.69 13.07 11.12
C PRO A 11 4.71 11.92 11.27
N MET A 12 5.98 12.25 11.26
CA MET A 12 7.11 11.32 11.47
C MET A 12 7.32 10.26 10.37
N MET A 13 6.59 10.34 9.25
CA MET A 13 6.81 9.46 8.10
C MET A 13 8.04 9.85 7.25
N GLY A 14 8.69 10.96 7.60
CA GLY A 14 9.93 11.40 6.94
C GLY A 14 9.79 11.52 5.42
N GLY A 15 10.70 10.89 4.69
CA GLY A 15 10.70 10.88 3.23
C GLY A 15 9.75 9.88 2.57
N THR A 16 9.00 9.08 3.33
CA THR A 16 8.15 8.01 2.77
C THR A 16 7.06 8.57 1.84
N GLY A 17 6.39 9.65 2.26
CA GLY A 17 5.37 10.28 1.44
C GLY A 17 5.90 10.80 0.08
N PRO A 18 6.97 11.62 0.07
CA PRO A 18 7.62 12.02 -1.17
C PRO A 18 8.13 10.87 -2.03
N ALA A 19 8.69 9.81 -1.43
CA ALA A 19 9.15 8.63 -2.16
C ALA A 19 7.99 7.85 -2.80
N ASP A 20 6.89 7.66 -2.08
CA ASP A 20 5.67 7.07 -2.61
C ASP A 20 5.12 7.91 -3.77
N ALA A 21 5.04 9.22 -3.60
CA ALA A 21 4.55 10.13 -4.65
C ALA A 21 5.42 10.07 -5.92
N ALA A 22 6.73 9.99 -5.78
CA ALA A 22 7.65 9.81 -6.91
C ALA A 22 7.42 8.47 -7.61
N THR A 23 7.29 7.37 -6.86
CA THR A 23 7.02 6.03 -7.39
C THR A 23 5.69 5.98 -8.13
N GLU A 24 4.65 6.59 -7.58
CA GLU A 24 3.31 6.64 -8.17
C GLU A 24 3.29 7.48 -9.46
N THR A 25 4.04 8.57 -9.48
CA THR A 25 4.20 9.38 -10.70
C THR A 25 4.95 8.62 -11.76
N TYR A 26 6.08 7.99 -11.41
CA TYR A 26 6.86 7.15 -12.32
C TYR A 26 6.00 6.02 -12.92
N MET A 27 5.20 5.36 -12.11
CA MET A 27 4.27 4.31 -12.56
C MET A 27 3.35 4.80 -13.69
N ARG A 28 2.79 6.02 -13.58
CA ARG A 28 1.92 6.59 -14.60
C ARG A 28 2.67 6.91 -15.91
N TYR A 29 3.88 7.44 -15.80
CA TYR A 29 4.75 7.68 -16.97
C TYR A 29 5.11 6.37 -17.65
N LEU A 30 5.50 5.34 -16.87
CA LEU A 30 5.79 4.02 -17.41
C LEU A 30 4.57 3.40 -18.10
N ALA A 31 3.37 3.53 -17.52
CA ALA A 31 2.13 3.05 -18.13
C ALA A 31 1.87 3.71 -19.50
N SER A 32 2.17 5.00 -19.63
CA SER A 32 2.06 5.73 -20.90
C SER A 32 3.06 5.24 -21.94
N GLU A 33 4.28 4.94 -21.51
CA GLU A 33 5.35 4.49 -22.41
C GLU A 33 5.12 3.07 -22.93
N VAL A 34 4.74 2.13 -22.04
CA VAL A 34 4.62 0.71 -22.41
C VAL A 34 3.21 0.29 -22.84
N GLY A 35 2.22 1.14 -22.59
CA GLY A 35 0.82 0.88 -22.95
C GLY A 35 0.59 0.55 -24.42
N PRO A 36 1.21 1.24 -25.39
CA PRO A 36 1.11 0.89 -26.82
C PRO A 36 1.57 -0.53 -27.16
N SER A 37 2.41 -1.14 -26.31
CA SER A 37 2.83 -2.53 -26.44
C SER A 37 1.92 -3.53 -25.71
N GLY A 38 0.76 -3.09 -25.21
CA GLY A 38 -0.19 -3.93 -24.49
C GLY A 38 0.20 -4.26 -23.05
N VAL A 39 1.18 -3.56 -22.49
CA VAL A 39 1.62 -3.75 -21.10
C VAL A 39 0.86 -2.81 -20.17
N ARG A 40 0.27 -3.37 -19.14
CA ARG A 40 -0.43 -2.63 -18.09
C ARG A 40 0.49 -2.37 -16.89
N VAL A 41 0.40 -1.20 -16.31
CA VAL A 41 1.12 -0.84 -15.07
C VAL A 41 0.11 -0.33 -14.05
N VAL A 42 0.04 -1.00 -12.92
CA VAL A 42 -0.92 -0.70 -11.85
C VAL A 42 -0.20 -0.66 -10.50
N GLY A 43 -0.52 0.32 -9.68
CA GLY A 43 -0.05 0.43 -8.32
C GLY A 43 -1.02 -0.16 -7.31
N LEU A 44 -0.51 -0.53 -6.14
CA LEU A 44 -1.32 -0.90 -4.97
C LEU A 44 -0.84 -0.12 -3.75
N TRP A 45 -1.77 0.44 -2.99
CA TRP A 45 -1.53 0.91 -1.62
C TRP A 45 -1.79 -0.21 -0.63
N THR A 46 -0.82 -0.46 0.27
CA THR A 46 -0.82 -1.64 1.16
C THR A 46 -0.45 -1.29 2.60
N ALA A 47 -0.82 -0.13 3.10
CA ALA A 47 -0.43 0.31 4.43
C ALA A 47 -0.93 -0.64 5.55
N GLY A 48 -0.05 -0.99 6.48
CA GLY A 48 -0.41 -1.65 7.74
C GLY A 48 -0.91 -3.10 7.61
N VAL A 49 -0.31 -3.90 6.73
CA VAL A 49 -0.66 -5.32 6.54
C VAL A 49 -0.30 -6.13 7.80
N VAL A 50 -1.28 -6.84 8.37
CA VAL A 50 -1.18 -7.56 9.65
C VAL A 50 0.04 -8.49 9.70
N GLU A 51 0.24 -9.32 8.69
CA GLU A 51 1.30 -10.33 8.65
C GLU A 51 2.72 -9.74 8.53
N THR A 52 2.81 -8.44 8.25
CA THR A 52 4.10 -7.71 8.22
C THR A 52 4.42 -7.01 9.54
N LEU A 53 3.45 -6.86 10.42
CA LEU A 53 3.58 -6.19 11.72
C LEU A 53 4.03 -7.19 12.79
N THR A 54 5.25 -7.70 12.67
CA THR A 54 5.88 -8.54 13.69
C THR A 54 6.90 -7.73 14.49
N ARG A 55 7.15 -8.10 15.74
CA ARG A 55 8.12 -7.41 16.60
C ARG A 55 9.49 -7.30 15.91
N ALA A 56 9.97 -8.39 15.30
CA ALA A 56 11.25 -8.41 14.61
C ALA A 56 11.30 -7.39 13.45
N LYS A 57 10.33 -7.44 12.54
CA LYS A 57 10.27 -6.51 11.40
C LYS A 57 10.07 -5.06 11.82
N MET A 58 9.31 -4.82 12.87
CA MET A 58 9.11 -3.47 13.40
C MET A 58 10.40 -2.93 14.05
N ALA A 59 11.15 -3.77 14.77
CA ALA A 59 12.43 -3.41 15.35
C ALA A 59 13.50 -3.13 14.28
N ASP A 60 13.51 -3.91 13.20
CA ASP A 60 14.43 -3.68 12.06
C ASP A 60 14.26 -2.30 11.43
N VAL A 61 13.05 -1.75 11.43
CA VAL A 61 12.75 -0.45 10.83
C VAL A 61 12.90 0.71 11.81
N ALA A 62 12.44 0.55 13.04
CA ALA A 62 12.32 1.62 14.01
C ALA A 62 13.22 1.45 15.26
N GLY A 63 14.02 0.38 15.33
CA GLY A 63 14.90 0.09 16.46
C GLY A 63 14.17 -0.52 17.66
N ASP A 64 14.89 -0.63 18.78
CA ASP A 64 14.35 -1.12 20.03
C ASP A 64 13.31 -0.15 20.61
N GLY A 65 12.31 -0.70 21.30
CA GLY A 65 11.25 0.11 21.92
C GLY A 65 10.00 0.28 21.09
N VAL A 66 9.86 -0.47 19.99
CA VAL A 66 8.62 -0.50 19.20
C VAL A 66 7.44 -1.00 20.05
N PRO A 67 6.23 -0.47 19.82
CA PRO A 67 5.02 -0.94 20.47
C PRO A 67 4.77 -2.42 20.21
N ASP A 68 3.93 -3.03 21.06
CA ASP A 68 3.47 -4.40 20.79
C ASP A 68 2.74 -4.45 19.44
N PRO A 69 3.04 -5.41 18.56
CA PRO A 69 2.37 -5.55 17.27
C PRO A 69 0.85 -5.55 17.36
N GLU A 70 0.28 -6.19 18.38
CA GLU A 70 -1.17 -6.23 18.58
C GLU A 70 -1.77 -4.83 18.81
N ILE A 71 -1.06 -3.98 19.58
CA ILE A 71 -1.47 -2.59 19.79
C ILE A 71 -1.48 -1.83 18.47
N VAL A 72 -0.45 -2.01 17.65
CA VAL A 72 -0.34 -1.33 16.34
C VAL A 72 -1.45 -1.80 15.40
N ILE A 73 -1.70 -3.11 15.34
CA ILE A 73 -2.79 -3.69 14.54
C ILE A 73 -4.14 -3.12 14.97
N GLN A 74 -4.39 -3.03 16.28
CA GLN A 74 -5.63 -2.47 16.81
C GLN A 74 -5.78 -0.96 16.51
N MET A 75 -4.68 -0.22 16.58
CA MET A 75 -4.69 1.20 16.19
C MET A 75 -5.05 1.37 14.71
N ILE A 76 -4.45 0.56 13.83
CA ILE A 76 -4.77 0.55 12.40
C ILE A 76 -6.24 0.19 12.17
N ALA A 77 -6.72 -0.87 12.82
CA ALA A 77 -8.13 -1.28 12.72
C ALA A 77 -9.10 -0.18 13.16
N ASN A 78 -8.79 0.52 14.25
CA ASN A 78 -9.62 1.63 14.74
C ASN A 78 -9.62 2.83 13.79
N ALA A 79 -8.51 3.09 13.11
CA ALA A 79 -8.38 4.19 12.15
C ALA A 79 -8.98 3.84 10.78
N ALA A 80 -8.96 2.57 10.39
CA ALA A 80 -9.47 2.12 9.09
C ALA A 80 -11.01 2.20 9.02
N MET A 81 -11.53 2.57 7.84
CA MET A 81 -12.98 2.66 7.61
C MET A 81 -13.68 1.32 7.77
N LEU A 82 -13.05 0.22 7.35
CA LEU A 82 -13.59 -1.14 7.51
C LEU A 82 -13.42 -1.71 8.93
N ARG A 83 -12.85 -0.93 9.86
CA ARG A 83 -12.62 -1.35 11.26
C ARG A 83 -11.79 -2.63 11.39
N ARG A 84 -10.94 -2.88 10.42
CA ARG A 84 -9.94 -3.95 10.44
C ARG A 84 -8.67 -3.50 9.73
N ALA A 85 -7.52 -4.01 10.17
CA ALA A 85 -6.29 -3.85 9.40
C ALA A 85 -6.33 -4.73 8.14
N PRO A 86 -5.74 -4.29 7.02
CA PRO A 86 -5.63 -5.12 5.82
C PRO A 86 -4.76 -6.35 6.08
N ARG A 87 -5.07 -7.45 5.41
CA ARG A 87 -4.33 -8.70 5.48
C ARG A 87 -3.54 -8.94 4.19
N LEU A 88 -2.56 -9.82 4.28
CA LEU A 88 -1.76 -10.19 3.11
C LEU A 88 -2.65 -10.79 2.00
N ASP A 89 -3.66 -11.57 2.36
CA ASP A 89 -4.60 -12.15 1.39
C ASP A 89 -5.39 -11.06 0.65
N ASP A 90 -5.83 -9.98 1.32
CA ASP A 90 -6.50 -8.86 0.66
C ASP A 90 -5.62 -8.26 -0.46
N VAL A 91 -4.31 -8.16 -0.20
CA VAL A 91 -3.33 -7.63 -1.17
C VAL A 91 -3.06 -8.63 -2.28
N ALA A 92 -2.85 -9.91 -1.93
CA ALA A 92 -2.52 -10.98 -2.87
C ALA A 92 -3.65 -11.24 -3.86
N ASP A 93 -4.90 -11.33 -3.39
CA ASP A 93 -6.08 -11.54 -4.23
C ASP A 93 -6.29 -10.37 -5.18
N THR A 94 -6.11 -9.14 -4.68
CA THR A 94 -6.19 -7.93 -5.52
C THR A 94 -5.09 -7.93 -6.58
N ALA A 95 -3.86 -8.26 -6.21
CA ALA A 95 -2.74 -8.34 -7.16
C ALA A 95 -2.97 -9.43 -8.23
N ALA A 96 -3.45 -10.60 -7.83
CA ALA A 96 -3.77 -11.70 -8.75
C ALA A 96 -4.89 -11.30 -9.74
N PHE A 97 -5.95 -10.63 -9.26
CA PHE A 97 -6.99 -10.08 -10.12
C PHE A 97 -6.40 -9.08 -11.13
N LEU A 98 -5.62 -8.12 -10.67
CA LEU A 98 -5.04 -7.07 -11.52
C LEU A 98 -4.04 -7.64 -12.54
N ALA A 99 -3.35 -8.73 -12.21
CA ALA A 99 -2.44 -9.41 -13.14
C ALA A 99 -3.18 -10.23 -14.22
N SER A 100 -4.45 -10.56 -14.00
CA SER A 100 -5.24 -11.37 -14.90
C SER A 100 -5.86 -10.59 -16.07
N ASP A 101 -6.33 -11.29 -17.10
CA ASP A 101 -7.07 -10.72 -18.24
C ASP A 101 -8.42 -10.10 -17.82
N ARG A 102 -8.94 -10.47 -16.64
CA ARG A 102 -10.16 -9.88 -16.09
C ARG A 102 -10.01 -8.39 -15.78
N ALA A 103 -8.79 -7.92 -15.60
CA ALA A 103 -8.43 -6.53 -15.38
C ALA A 103 -7.85 -5.84 -16.62
N ALA A 104 -8.14 -6.34 -17.83
CA ALA A 104 -7.53 -5.89 -19.09
C ALA A 104 -7.67 -4.38 -19.35
N GLY A 105 -8.73 -3.73 -18.85
CA GLY A 105 -8.94 -2.29 -18.99
C GLY A 105 -8.32 -1.43 -17.88
N ILE A 106 -7.60 -2.03 -16.93
CA ILE A 106 -7.06 -1.31 -15.75
C ILE A 106 -5.56 -1.08 -15.94
N THR A 107 -5.16 0.18 -16.07
CA THR A 107 -3.76 0.63 -16.13
C THR A 107 -3.63 2.07 -15.63
N ALA A 108 -2.42 2.54 -15.36
CA ALA A 108 -2.09 3.91 -14.93
C ALA A 108 -2.82 4.38 -13.66
N THR A 109 -3.29 3.47 -12.84
CA THR A 109 -4.04 3.76 -11.62
C THR A 109 -3.47 3.04 -10.41
N ILE A 110 -3.90 3.48 -9.22
CA ILE A 110 -3.55 2.85 -7.96
C ILE A 110 -4.84 2.31 -7.33
N VAL A 111 -4.80 1.05 -6.93
CA VAL A 111 -5.88 0.40 -6.18
C VAL A 111 -5.54 0.45 -4.69
N ASN A 112 -6.46 0.97 -3.92
CA ASN A 112 -6.30 1.14 -2.47
C ASN A 112 -6.74 -0.13 -1.73
N VAL A 113 -5.79 -0.85 -1.13
CA VAL A 113 -6.00 -2.09 -0.35
C VAL A 113 -5.63 -1.85 1.12
N THR A 114 -5.97 -0.68 1.65
CA THR A 114 -5.63 -0.27 3.02
C THR A 114 -6.79 -0.41 4.01
N SER A 115 -7.86 -1.09 3.66
CA SER A 115 -9.11 -1.15 4.45
C SER A 115 -9.71 0.24 4.74
N GLY A 116 -9.35 1.25 3.92
CA GLY A 116 -9.74 2.63 4.14
C GLY A 116 -8.94 3.35 5.22
N LEU A 117 -7.74 2.88 5.54
CA LEU A 117 -6.81 3.61 6.41
C LEU A 117 -6.35 4.91 5.74
N VAL A 118 -6.16 4.86 4.43
CA VAL A 118 -5.89 6.03 3.58
C VAL A 118 -7.09 6.24 2.67
N ALA A 119 -7.64 7.44 2.66
CA ALA A 119 -8.79 7.80 1.83
C ALA A 119 -8.36 8.75 0.70
N ARG A 120 -8.52 8.30 -0.53
CA ARG A 120 -8.35 9.14 -1.74
C ARG A 120 -9.17 8.58 -2.89
#